data_f31bf4633adc9ea1fb286978c2def0a1
#
_entry.id   f31bf4633adc9ea1fb286978c2def0a1
#
_cell.length_a   1.000
_cell.length_b   1.000
_cell.length_c   1.000
_cell.angle_alpha   90.00
_cell.angle_beta   90.00
_cell.angle_gamma   90.00
#
_symmetry.space_group_name_H-M   'P 1'
#
loop_
_entity.id
_entity.type
_entity.pdbx_description
1 polymer ?
#
loop_
_entity_poly.entity_id
_entity_poly.type
_entity_poly.pdbx_seq_one_letter_code
_entity_poly.pdbx_strand_id
1 'polypeptide(L)'
;MNEFQLIHRLTRNLPGNASVLVGAGDDCAVLDLGMGERVVLFKTDAVVEGIHFTPETPPEKIGRKALARCLSDIAAMAGTPTAAVVTIGLPQR
;
A
#
# COMPACT_ATOMS: atom_id res chain seq x y z
N MET A 1 15.04 -14.48 -10.72
CA MET A 1 13.80 -13.68 -10.91
C MET A 1 13.87 -12.44 -10.04
N ASN A 2 13.66 -11.25 -10.60
CA ASN A 2 13.62 -10.03 -9.82
C ASN A 2 12.21 -9.77 -9.28
N GLU A 3 12.06 -8.73 -8.45
CA GLU A 3 10.79 -8.36 -7.81
C GLU A 3 9.68 -8.08 -8.84
N PHE A 4 10.00 -7.32 -9.90
CA PHE A 4 9.01 -6.97 -10.92
C PHE A 4 8.53 -8.20 -11.69
N GLN A 5 9.41 -9.13 -12.00
CA GLN A 5 9.04 -10.39 -12.65
C GLN A 5 8.15 -11.24 -11.77
N LEU A 6 8.45 -11.30 -10.46
CA LEU A 6 7.63 -12.04 -9.50
C LEU A 6 6.23 -11.45 -9.40
N ILE A 7 6.13 -10.12 -9.24
CA ILE A 7 4.85 -9.42 -9.17
C ILE A 7 4.05 -9.66 -10.45
N HIS A 8 4.69 -9.55 -11.62
CA HIS A 8 4.01 -9.80 -12.89
C HIS A 8 3.45 -11.22 -12.97
N ARG A 9 4.21 -12.23 -12.55
CA ARG A 9 3.74 -13.62 -12.55
C ARG A 9 2.59 -13.85 -11.59
N LEU A 10 2.62 -13.21 -10.41
CA LEU A 10 1.56 -13.34 -9.41
C LEU A 10 0.27 -12.61 -9.81
N THR A 11 0.37 -11.54 -10.58
CA THR A 11 -0.78 -10.66 -10.87
C THR A 11 -1.36 -10.80 -12.26
N ARG A 12 -0.65 -11.39 -13.22
CA ARG A 12 -1.05 -11.42 -14.64
C ARG A 12 -2.39 -12.08 -14.92
N ASN A 13 -2.82 -13.00 -14.06
CA ASN A 13 -4.07 -13.78 -14.24
C ASN A 13 -5.05 -13.57 -13.08
N LEU A 14 -4.92 -12.46 -12.34
CA LEU A 14 -5.84 -12.18 -11.24
C LEU A 14 -7.24 -11.93 -11.76
N PRO A 15 -8.26 -12.58 -11.18
CA PRO A 15 -9.64 -12.27 -11.53
C PRO A 15 -10.01 -10.89 -11.00
N GLY A 16 -10.82 -10.17 -11.74
CA GLY A 16 -11.40 -8.91 -11.29
C GLY A 16 -12.90 -9.06 -11.05
N ASN A 17 -13.52 -7.98 -10.60
CA ASN A 17 -14.96 -7.88 -10.47
C ASN A 17 -15.40 -6.43 -10.69
N ALA A 18 -16.72 -6.18 -10.68
CA ALA A 18 -17.25 -4.86 -10.99
C ALA A 18 -16.87 -3.77 -9.96
N SER A 19 -16.48 -4.16 -8.74
CA SER A 19 -16.04 -3.21 -7.71
C SER A 19 -14.61 -2.74 -7.90
N VAL A 20 -13.80 -3.45 -8.69
CA VAL A 20 -12.39 -3.10 -8.89
C VAL A 20 -12.24 -2.40 -10.23
N LEU A 21 -12.12 -1.07 -10.20
CA LEU A 21 -11.94 -0.27 -11.42
C LEU A 21 -10.49 -0.29 -11.88
N VAL A 22 -9.54 -0.21 -10.94
CA VAL A 22 -8.10 -0.34 -11.20
C VAL A 22 -7.55 -1.32 -10.17
N GLY A 23 -7.04 -2.44 -10.64
CA GLY A 23 -6.45 -3.47 -9.79
C GLY A 23 -4.96 -3.28 -9.60
N ALA A 24 -4.22 -4.40 -9.59
CA ALA A 24 -2.77 -4.40 -9.45
C ALA A 24 -2.09 -3.70 -10.63
N GLY A 25 -1.03 -2.96 -10.35
CA GLY A 25 -0.21 -2.33 -11.38
C GLY A 25 -0.14 -0.81 -11.32
N ASP A 26 -0.85 -0.16 -10.40
CA ASP A 26 -0.78 1.27 -10.16
C ASP A 26 -0.42 1.55 -8.69
N ASP A 27 -0.27 2.83 -8.33
CA ASP A 27 0.11 3.23 -6.97
C ASP A 27 -0.94 2.81 -5.93
N CYS A 28 -2.21 2.83 -6.30
CA CYS A 28 -3.31 2.35 -5.48
C CYS A 28 -4.28 1.53 -6.32
N ALA A 29 -5.02 0.63 -5.68
CA ALA A 29 -6.23 0.09 -6.29
C ALA A 29 -7.34 1.15 -6.22
N VAL A 30 -8.24 1.15 -7.20
CA VAL A 30 -9.41 2.03 -7.25
C VAL A 30 -10.66 1.16 -7.18
N LEU A 31 -11.47 1.38 -6.15
CA LEU A 31 -12.65 0.57 -5.88
C LEU A 31 -13.91 1.42 -6.01
N ASP A 32 -14.92 0.85 -6.66
CA ASP A 32 -16.29 1.37 -6.66
C ASP A 32 -17.09 0.56 -5.64
N LEU A 33 -17.45 1.18 -4.53
CA LEU A 33 -18.22 0.57 -3.44
C LEU A 33 -19.63 1.13 -3.35
N GLY A 34 -20.16 1.65 -4.46
CA GLY A 34 -21.53 2.17 -4.49
C GLY A 34 -21.68 3.55 -3.85
N MET A 35 -20.64 4.39 -3.91
CA MET A 35 -20.62 5.71 -3.29
C MET A 35 -20.93 6.84 -4.30
N GLY A 36 -21.70 6.55 -5.34
CA GLY A 36 -22.03 7.53 -6.39
C GLY A 36 -20.81 7.86 -7.24
N GLU A 37 -20.48 9.13 -7.37
CA GLU A 37 -19.33 9.60 -8.15
C GLU A 37 -17.99 9.44 -7.43
N ARG A 38 -18.01 9.00 -6.17
CA ARG A 38 -16.79 8.79 -5.39
C ARG A 38 -16.30 7.36 -5.52
N VAL A 39 -14.99 7.22 -5.52
CA VAL A 39 -14.31 5.92 -5.50
C VAL A 39 -13.39 5.85 -4.29
N VAL A 40 -12.99 4.65 -3.92
CA VAL A 40 -12.06 4.42 -2.83
C VAL A 40 -10.69 4.06 -3.42
N LEU A 41 -9.67 4.76 -2.97
CA LEU A 41 -8.28 4.38 -3.20
C LEU A 41 -7.86 3.45 -2.07
N PHE A 42 -7.36 2.28 -2.44
CA PHE A 42 -6.96 1.25 -1.48
C PHE A 42 -5.51 0.89 -1.69
N LYS A 43 -4.74 0.99 -0.62
CA LYS A 43 -3.29 0.78 -0.66
C LYS A 43 -2.84 0.04 0.58
N THR A 44 -1.93 -0.90 0.41
CA THR A 44 -1.22 -1.52 1.53
C THR A 44 0.28 -1.39 1.33
N ASP A 45 0.99 -1.25 2.42
CA ASP A 45 2.44 -1.22 2.44
C ASP A 45 2.92 -1.72 3.80
N ALA A 46 4.16 -2.14 3.88
CA ALA A 46 4.76 -2.61 5.12
C ALA A 46 6.09 -1.90 5.35
N VAL A 47 6.43 -1.67 6.61
CA VAL A 47 7.79 -1.28 7.00
C VAL A 47 8.41 -2.41 7.81
N VAL A 48 9.63 -2.78 7.45
CA VAL A 48 10.31 -3.96 8.00
C VAL A 48 11.66 -3.52 8.54
N GLU A 49 11.95 -3.89 9.80
CA GLU A 49 13.25 -3.61 10.40
C GLU A 49 14.37 -4.28 9.58
N GLY A 50 15.45 -3.55 9.39
CA GLY A 50 16.58 -4.01 8.57
C GLY A 50 16.45 -3.65 7.09
N ILE A 51 15.25 -3.30 6.62
CA ILE A 51 15.00 -2.89 5.23
C ILE A 51 14.60 -1.42 5.19
N HIS A 52 13.60 -1.03 5.98
CA HIS A 52 13.02 0.31 5.94
C HIS A 52 13.48 1.18 7.11
N PHE A 53 13.90 0.58 8.20
CA PHE A 53 14.44 1.28 9.37
C PHE A 53 15.42 0.36 10.10
N THR A 54 16.20 0.94 11.04
CA THR A 54 17.19 0.22 11.84
C THR A 54 16.69 0.03 13.27
N PRO A 55 17.28 -0.90 14.06
CA PRO A 55 16.91 -1.05 15.48
C PRO A 55 17.06 0.22 16.32
N GLU A 56 17.92 1.13 15.90
CA GLU A 56 18.20 2.39 16.61
C GLU A 56 17.23 3.51 16.23
N THR A 57 16.37 3.30 15.24
CA THR A 57 15.41 4.32 14.81
C THR A 57 14.37 4.58 15.90
N PRO A 58 14.17 5.84 16.31
CA PRO A 58 13.15 6.17 17.30
C PRO A 58 11.74 5.74 16.84
N PRO A 59 10.90 5.22 17.76
CA PRO A 59 9.55 4.76 17.41
C PRO A 59 8.70 5.79 16.68
N GLU A 60 8.82 7.08 17.02
CA GLU A 60 8.06 8.15 16.35
C GLU A 60 8.39 8.24 14.87
N LYS A 61 9.66 8.03 14.51
CA LYS A 61 10.11 8.06 13.12
C LYS A 61 9.66 6.82 12.35
N ILE A 62 9.60 5.66 13.00
CA ILE A 62 9.07 4.44 12.40
C ILE A 62 7.60 4.63 12.04
N GLY A 63 6.80 5.13 12.97
CA GLY A 63 5.39 5.40 12.75
C GLY A 63 5.16 6.43 11.64
N ARG A 64 5.94 7.51 11.64
CA ARG A 64 5.88 8.53 10.59
C ARG A 64 6.18 7.93 9.22
N LYS A 65 7.22 7.11 9.11
CA LYS A 65 7.60 6.47 7.86
C LYS A 65 6.53 5.49 7.37
N ALA A 66 5.96 4.71 8.28
CA ALA A 66 4.90 3.76 7.96
C ALA A 66 3.71 4.44 7.29
N LEU A 67 3.26 5.58 7.82
CA LEU A 67 2.17 6.35 7.23
C LEU A 67 2.60 7.10 5.97
N ALA A 68 3.77 7.74 5.99
CA ALA A 68 4.24 8.56 4.86
C ALA A 68 4.38 7.75 3.58
N ARG A 69 4.78 6.49 3.65
CA ARG A 69 4.89 5.60 2.48
C ARG A 69 3.53 5.40 1.80
N CYS A 70 2.46 5.25 2.58
CA CYS A 70 1.11 5.10 2.03
C CYS A 70 0.52 6.44 1.60
N LEU A 71 0.74 7.50 2.36
CA LEU A 71 0.23 8.84 2.03
C LEU A 71 0.81 9.36 0.71
N SER A 72 2.06 9.03 0.42
CA SER A 72 2.71 9.39 -0.84
C SER A 72 1.96 8.81 -2.04
N ASP A 73 1.54 7.54 -1.97
CA ASP A 73 0.82 6.88 -3.05
C ASP A 73 -0.61 7.41 -3.20
N ILE A 74 -1.27 7.71 -2.10
CA ILE A 74 -2.61 8.34 -2.11
C ILE A 74 -2.52 9.73 -2.75
N ALA A 75 -1.49 10.51 -2.40
CA ALA A 75 -1.26 11.83 -2.99
C ALA A 75 -0.96 11.75 -4.49
N ALA A 76 -0.21 10.73 -4.92
CA ALA A 76 0.09 10.52 -6.34
C ALA A 76 -1.17 10.30 -7.18
N MET A 77 -2.24 9.80 -6.58
CA MET A 77 -3.53 9.59 -7.23
C MET A 77 -4.57 10.66 -6.85
N ALA A 78 -4.12 11.77 -6.28
CA ALA A 78 -4.94 12.92 -5.91
C ALA A 78 -6.09 12.59 -4.94
N GLY A 79 -5.87 11.61 -4.06
CA GLY A 79 -6.86 11.20 -3.08
C GLY A 79 -6.75 11.94 -1.76
N THR A 80 -7.78 11.80 -0.94
CA THR A 80 -7.81 12.28 0.44
C THR A 80 -7.74 11.09 1.38
N PRO A 81 -6.68 10.97 2.23
CA PRO A 81 -6.58 9.86 3.16
C PRO A 81 -7.64 10.00 4.27
N THR A 82 -8.27 8.88 4.64
CA THR A 82 -9.34 8.86 5.65
C THR A 82 -9.05 7.93 6.81
N ALA A 83 -8.40 6.80 6.56
CA ALA A 83 -8.12 5.82 7.59
C ALA A 83 -6.91 4.99 7.19
N ALA A 84 -6.26 4.38 8.16
CA ALA A 84 -5.12 3.51 7.92
C ALA A 84 -5.07 2.36 8.91
N VAL A 85 -4.54 1.24 8.44
CA VAL A 85 -4.02 0.16 9.29
C VAL A 85 -2.52 0.05 9.01
N VAL A 86 -1.74 -0.26 10.04
CA VAL A 86 -0.28 -0.24 9.95
C VAL A 86 0.26 -1.67 10.11
N THR A 87 1.13 -2.06 9.19
CA THR A 87 1.85 -3.34 9.25
C THR A 87 3.33 -3.06 9.46
N ILE A 88 3.89 -3.62 10.52
CA ILE A 88 5.31 -3.47 10.86
C ILE A 88 5.91 -4.87 11.01
N GLY A 89 7.01 -5.11 10.30
CA GLY A 89 7.79 -6.33 10.44
C GLY A 89 8.94 -6.14 11.41
N LEU A 90 8.95 -6.90 12.48
CA LEU A 90 10.00 -6.87 13.50
C LEU A 90 10.64 -8.26 13.60
N PRO A 91 11.96 -8.34 13.85
CA PRO A 91 12.58 -9.62 14.10
C PRO A 91 12.15 -10.17 15.46
N GLN A 92 12.21 -11.49 15.59
CA GLN A 92 11.98 -12.14 16.89
C GLN A 92 13.13 -11.79 17.83
N ARG A 93 12.78 -11.38 19.06
CA ARG A 93 13.74 -11.00 20.09
C ARG A 93 13.54 -11.76 21.40
#